data_00fc7fef0ed8fa53f54a625029e62740
#
_entry.id   00fc7fef0ed8fa53f54a625029e62740
#
_cell.length_a   1.000
_cell.length_b   1.000
_cell.length_c   1.000
_cell.angle_alpha   90.00
_cell.angle_beta   90.00
_cell.angle_gamma   90.00
#
_symmetry.space_group_name_H-M   'P 1'
#
loop_
_entity.id
_entity.type
_entity.pdbx_description
1 polymer ?
#
loop_
_entity_poly.entity_id
_entity_poly.type
_entity_poly.pdbx_seq_one_letter_code
_entity_poly.pdbx_strand_id
1 'polypeptide(L)'
;MILQPRDFYTSDKLYRIPQAVGASQQSELLAAIAEAEYYFLKTFDIVPADITAEQTEALKYYTFAIWLNLQITAKTASGQGAINNLKEARNEQDRQRLKAAYNHCAEIMDCEKLDSFFNI
;
A
#
# COMPACT_ATOMS: atom_id res chain seq x y z
N MET A 1 10.13 6.60 11.66
CA MET A 1 9.11 5.80 10.93
C MET A 1 8.74 4.56 11.73
N ILE A 2 7.46 4.23 11.77
CA ILE A 2 6.95 3.03 12.45
C ILE A 2 7.30 1.78 11.66
N LEU A 3 7.14 1.82 10.34
CA LEU A 3 7.40 0.70 9.45
C LEU A 3 8.73 0.85 8.73
N GLN A 4 9.30 -0.29 8.34
CA GLN A 4 10.54 -0.35 7.55
C GLN A 4 10.31 -1.26 6.34
N PRO A 5 11.09 -1.09 5.25
CA PRO A 5 10.94 -1.94 4.05
C PRO A 5 10.97 -3.44 4.34
N ARG A 6 11.80 -3.87 5.27
CA ARG A 6 11.92 -5.29 5.63
C ARG A 6 10.61 -5.89 6.15
N ASP A 7 9.72 -5.06 6.72
CA ASP A 7 8.43 -5.54 7.22
C ASP A 7 7.57 -6.10 6.08
N PHE A 8 7.83 -5.65 4.86
CA PHE A 8 7.13 -6.11 3.67
C PHE A 8 7.87 -7.25 2.97
N TYR A 9 9.20 -7.21 2.93
CA TYR A 9 10.01 -8.20 2.24
C TYR A 9 9.97 -9.58 2.91
N THR A 10 9.85 -9.61 4.22
CA THR A 10 9.88 -10.85 5.00
C THR A 10 8.51 -11.38 5.34
N SER A 11 7.44 -10.69 4.95
CA SER A 11 6.07 -11.09 5.26
C SER A 11 5.61 -12.24 4.37
N ASP A 12 4.71 -13.08 4.91
CA ASP A 12 3.99 -14.10 4.16
C ASP A 12 2.53 -13.70 3.91
N LYS A 13 2.17 -12.48 4.26
CA LYS A 13 0.80 -11.97 4.12
C LYS A 13 0.59 -11.25 2.78
N LEU A 14 -0.66 -10.81 2.55
CA LEU A 14 -1.06 -10.12 1.33
C LEU A 14 -0.17 -8.93 1.00
N TYR A 15 0.31 -8.21 2.02
CA TYR A 15 1.13 -7.01 1.83
C TYR A 15 2.61 -7.30 1.54
N ARG A 16 2.96 -8.55 1.25
CA ARG A 16 4.32 -8.89 0.88
C ARG A 16 4.74 -8.18 -0.40
N ILE A 17 5.91 -7.56 -0.35
CA ILE A 17 6.52 -6.89 -1.49
C ILE A 17 7.86 -7.59 -1.77
N PRO A 18 8.15 -7.96 -3.04
CA PRO A 18 9.46 -8.51 -3.38
C PRO A 18 10.56 -7.52 -3.01
N GLN A 19 11.68 -8.04 -2.53
CA GLN A 19 12.81 -7.18 -2.16
C GLN A 19 13.25 -6.35 -3.35
N ALA A 20 13.38 -5.05 -3.12
CA ALA A 20 13.79 -4.11 -4.16
C ALA A 20 15.22 -4.38 -4.60
N VAL A 21 15.45 -4.41 -5.91
CA VAL A 21 16.76 -4.66 -6.50
C VAL A 21 17.51 -3.36 -6.77
N GLY A 22 16.79 -2.24 -6.88
CA GLY A 22 17.37 -0.95 -7.20
C GLY A 22 17.00 0.14 -6.20
N ALA A 23 17.83 1.19 -6.16
CA ALA A 23 17.63 2.32 -5.26
C ALA A 23 16.29 3.04 -5.52
N SER A 24 15.86 3.13 -6.78
CA SER A 24 14.60 3.78 -7.12
C SER A 24 13.39 3.04 -6.54
N GLN A 25 13.41 1.72 -6.57
CA GLN A 25 12.33 0.91 -5.99
C GLN A 25 12.29 1.04 -4.47
N GLN A 26 13.44 1.11 -3.82
CA GLN A 26 13.51 1.36 -2.38
C GLN A 26 12.95 2.74 -2.05
N SER A 27 13.30 3.75 -2.84
CA SER A 27 12.78 5.12 -2.65
C SER A 27 11.27 5.18 -2.78
N GLU A 28 10.70 4.46 -3.73
CA GLU A 28 9.25 4.39 -3.92
C GLU A 28 8.57 3.78 -2.70
N LEU A 29 9.11 2.69 -2.16
CA LEU A 29 8.55 2.05 -0.98
C LEU A 29 8.69 2.94 0.25
N LEU A 30 9.84 3.58 0.44
CA LEU A 30 10.04 4.52 1.55
C LEU A 30 9.09 5.70 1.47
N ALA A 31 8.86 6.23 0.26
CA ALA A 31 7.90 7.30 0.06
C ALA A 31 6.47 6.85 0.38
N ALA A 32 6.10 5.64 -0.01
CA ALA A 32 4.79 5.08 0.31
C ALA A 32 4.62 4.90 1.81
N ILE A 33 5.63 4.42 2.51
CA ILE A 33 5.61 4.28 3.97
C ILE A 33 5.41 5.64 4.63
N ALA A 34 6.17 6.65 4.23
CA ALA A 34 6.07 7.98 4.82
C ALA A 34 4.70 8.60 4.59
N GLU A 35 4.16 8.48 3.39
CA GLU A 35 2.83 8.99 3.06
C GLU A 35 1.75 8.25 3.84
N ALA A 36 1.83 6.94 3.89
CA ALA A 36 0.86 6.12 4.60
C ALA A 36 0.83 6.44 6.09
N GLU A 37 1.98 6.52 6.73
CA GLU A 37 2.07 6.85 8.15
C GLU A 37 1.46 8.22 8.42
N TYR A 38 1.80 9.21 7.61
CA TYR A 38 1.27 10.56 7.80
C TYR A 38 -0.25 10.58 7.75
N TYR A 39 -0.85 10.03 6.69
CA TYR A 39 -2.30 10.07 6.53
C TYR A 39 -3.04 9.16 7.49
N PHE A 40 -2.50 7.98 7.75
CA PHE A 40 -3.11 7.02 8.66
C PHE A 40 -3.18 7.57 10.09
N LEU A 41 -2.06 8.06 10.59
CA LEU A 41 -2.01 8.61 11.95
C LEU A 41 -2.90 9.83 12.09
N LYS A 42 -2.94 10.68 11.07
CA LYS A 42 -3.79 11.85 11.06
C LYS A 42 -5.27 11.49 11.02
N THR A 43 -5.64 10.54 10.15
CA THR A 43 -7.04 10.13 9.96
C THR A 43 -7.63 9.54 11.22
N PHE A 44 -6.87 8.71 11.92
CA PHE A 44 -7.32 8.00 13.12
C PHE A 44 -6.91 8.68 14.42
N ASP A 45 -6.24 9.81 14.33
CA ASP A 45 -5.76 10.58 15.49
C ASP A 45 -4.91 9.71 16.43
N ILE A 46 -3.94 9.01 15.86
CA ILE A 46 -3.07 8.10 16.60
C ILE A 46 -1.72 8.77 16.87
N VAL A 47 -1.28 8.75 18.13
CA VAL A 47 0.08 9.15 18.49
C VAL A 47 1.00 7.96 18.20
N PRO A 48 2.13 8.16 17.47
CA PRO A 48 3.01 7.04 17.10
C PRO A 48 3.48 6.18 18.27
N ALA A 49 3.73 6.79 19.42
CA ALA A 49 4.17 6.05 20.61
C ALA A 49 3.07 5.13 21.18
N ASP A 50 1.81 5.39 20.87
CA ASP A 50 0.67 4.67 21.41
C ASP A 50 0.04 3.69 20.43
N ILE A 51 0.65 3.53 19.24
CA ILE A 51 0.09 2.64 18.22
C ILE A 51 0.07 1.19 18.71
N THR A 52 -1.06 0.52 18.54
CA THR A 52 -1.22 -0.88 18.93
C THR A 52 -0.70 -1.82 17.84
N ALA A 53 -0.54 -3.10 18.20
CA ALA A 53 -0.14 -4.13 17.22
C ALA A 53 -1.18 -4.26 16.09
N GLU A 54 -2.46 -4.20 16.42
CA GLU A 54 -3.53 -4.27 15.43
C GLU A 54 -3.50 -3.07 14.49
N GLN A 55 -3.31 -1.86 15.04
CA GLN A 55 -3.20 -0.65 14.24
C GLN A 55 -1.97 -0.69 13.35
N THR A 56 -0.86 -1.24 13.84
CA THR A 56 0.36 -1.42 13.03
C THR A 56 0.10 -2.35 11.86
N GLU A 57 -0.62 -3.44 12.09
CA GLU A 57 -1.00 -4.37 11.02
C GLU A 57 -1.88 -3.68 9.98
N ALA A 58 -2.88 -2.91 10.42
CA ALA A 58 -3.72 -2.12 9.52
C ALA A 58 -2.88 -1.14 8.71
N LEU A 59 -1.90 -0.51 9.33
CA LEU A 59 -1.00 0.42 8.65
C LEU A 59 -0.18 -0.28 7.56
N LYS A 60 0.23 -1.53 7.79
CA LYS A 60 0.94 -2.31 6.77
C LYS A 60 0.07 -2.54 5.54
N TYR A 61 -1.20 -2.93 5.72
CA TYR A 61 -2.12 -3.08 4.60
C TYR A 61 -2.35 -1.76 3.87
N TYR A 62 -2.51 -0.68 4.61
CA TYR A 62 -2.69 0.65 4.04
C TYR A 62 -1.47 1.08 3.22
N THR A 63 -0.27 0.88 3.77
CA THR A 63 0.98 1.20 3.07
C THR A 63 1.12 0.40 1.78
N PHE A 64 0.81 -0.89 1.84
CA PHE A 64 0.84 -1.75 0.66
C PHE A 64 -0.13 -1.23 -0.41
N ALA A 65 -1.33 -0.83 -0.02
CA ALA A 65 -2.32 -0.28 -0.95
C ALA A 65 -1.81 1.00 -1.62
N ILE A 66 -1.19 1.90 -0.86
CA ILE A 66 -0.61 3.12 -1.43
C ILE A 66 0.52 2.79 -2.40
N TRP A 67 1.44 1.93 -2.00
CA TRP A 67 2.55 1.52 -2.86
C TRP A 67 2.04 0.87 -4.15
N LEU A 68 1.07 -0.02 -4.05
CA LEU A 68 0.50 -0.71 -5.21
C LEU A 68 -0.21 0.27 -6.14
N ASN A 69 -0.93 1.23 -5.59
CA ASN A 69 -1.59 2.27 -6.39
C ASN A 69 -0.57 3.10 -7.18
N LEU A 70 0.57 3.43 -6.56
CA LEU A 70 1.65 4.12 -7.26
C LEU A 70 2.21 3.27 -8.41
N GLN A 71 2.35 1.96 -8.21
CA GLN A 71 2.81 1.05 -9.24
C GLN A 71 1.83 0.98 -10.42
N ILE A 72 0.54 0.89 -10.13
CA ILE A 72 -0.51 0.87 -11.16
C ILE A 72 -0.49 2.18 -11.95
N THR A 73 -0.42 3.30 -11.28
CA THR A 73 -0.40 4.63 -11.90
C THR A 73 0.83 4.80 -12.79
N ALA A 74 2.00 4.38 -12.32
CA ALA A 74 3.23 4.46 -13.10
C ALA A 74 3.16 3.60 -14.36
N LYS A 75 2.61 2.40 -14.27
CA LYS A 75 2.43 1.51 -15.43
C LYS A 75 1.46 2.09 -16.44
N THR A 76 0.38 2.70 -15.96
CA THR A 76 -0.61 3.33 -16.83
C THR A 76 -0.05 4.56 -17.52
N ALA A 77 0.72 5.37 -16.79
CA ALA A 77 1.33 6.59 -17.31
C ALA A 77 2.40 6.30 -18.39
N SER A 78 3.08 5.17 -18.33
CA SER A 78 4.10 4.82 -19.32
C SER A 78 3.54 4.48 -20.70
N GLY A 79 2.25 4.24 -20.82
CA GLY A 79 1.48 4.26 -22.08
C GLY A 79 2.01 3.47 -23.26
N GLN A 80 2.71 2.38 -23.04
CA GLN A 80 3.32 1.61 -24.11
C GLN A 80 2.29 0.63 -24.69
N GLY A 81 1.73 0.99 -25.84
CA GLY A 81 0.56 0.35 -26.43
C GLY A 81 0.68 -1.13 -26.81
N ALA A 82 1.86 -1.62 -27.12
CA ALA A 82 2.02 -2.96 -27.71
C ALA A 82 1.86 -4.12 -26.71
N ILE A 83 1.82 -3.85 -25.42
CA ILE A 83 1.76 -4.89 -24.38
C ILE A 83 0.47 -4.79 -23.57
N ASN A 84 -0.54 -4.17 -24.15
CA ASN A 84 -1.75 -3.76 -23.46
C ASN A 84 -2.50 -4.91 -22.79
N ASN A 85 -2.64 -6.06 -23.46
CA ASN A 85 -3.44 -7.15 -22.91
C ASN A 85 -2.83 -7.75 -21.63
N LEU A 86 -1.52 -7.94 -21.61
CA LEU A 86 -0.83 -8.43 -20.42
C LEU A 86 -0.81 -7.39 -19.31
N LYS A 87 -0.64 -6.11 -19.67
CA LYS A 87 -0.69 -5.01 -18.71
C LYS A 87 -2.07 -4.85 -18.11
N GLU A 88 -3.12 -4.95 -18.90
CA GLU A 88 -4.49 -4.85 -18.41
C GLU A 88 -4.82 -5.98 -17.44
N ALA A 89 -4.45 -7.22 -17.78
CA ALA A 89 -4.67 -8.36 -16.89
C ALA A 89 -3.91 -8.20 -15.57
N ARG A 90 -2.65 -7.75 -15.63
CA ARG A 90 -1.86 -7.49 -14.46
C ARG A 90 -2.43 -6.36 -13.62
N ASN A 91 -2.88 -5.28 -14.27
CA ASN A 91 -3.50 -4.15 -13.58
C ASN A 91 -4.80 -4.56 -12.87
N GLU A 92 -5.58 -5.45 -13.48
CA GLU A 92 -6.80 -5.94 -12.83
C GLU A 92 -6.49 -6.76 -11.59
N GLN A 93 -5.48 -7.64 -11.65
CA GLN A 93 -5.02 -8.38 -10.47
C GLN A 93 -4.52 -7.43 -9.39
N ASP A 94 -3.73 -6.44 -9.78
CA ASP A 94 -3.19 -5.45 -8.84
C ASP A 94 -4.33 -4.63 -8.20
N ARG A 95 -5.34 -4.27 -8.96
CA ARG A 95 -6.51 -3.57 -8.43
C ARG A 95 -7.29 -4.43 -7.44
N GLN A 96 -7.42 -5.73 -7.69
CA GLN A 96 -8.06 -6.65 -6.75
C GLN A 96 -7.25 -6.78 -5.47
N ARG A 97 -5.92 -6.84 -5.59
CA ARG A 97 -5.03 -6.86 -4.42
C ARG A 97 -5.13 -5.56 -3.63
N LEU A 98 -5.23 -4.43 -4.34
CA LEU A 98 -5.41 -3.12 -3.74
C LEU A 98 -6.70 -3.07 -2.92
N LYS A 99 -7.81 -3.52 -3.50
CA LYS A 99 -9.10 -3.57 -2.82
C LYS A 99 -9.05 -4.49 -1.60
N ALA A 100 -8.40 -5.65 -1.74
CA ALA A 100 -8.26 -6.60 -0.64
C ALA A 100 -7.46 -5.99 0.51
N ALA A 101 -6.35 -5.32 0.20
CA ALA A 101 -5.53 -4.65 1.22
C ALA A 101 -6.32 -3.55 1.93
N TYR A 102 -7.05 -2.74 1.17
CA TYR A 102 -7.91 -1.70 1.72
C TYR A 102 -8.96 -2.30 2.65
N ASN A 103 -9.63 -3.37 2.20
CA ASN A 103 -10.66 -4.03 2.99
C ASN A 103 -10.11 -4.59 4.29
N HIS A 104 -8.94 -5.21 4.27
CA HIS A 104 -8.30 -5.71 5.48
C HIS A 104 -7.98 -4.58 6.45
N CYS A 105 -7.46 -3.47 5.94
CA CYS A 105 -7.20 -2.30 6.77
C CYS A 105 -8.50 -1.78 7.41
N ALA A 106 -9.55 -1.64 6.61
CA ALA A 106 -10.84 -1.14 7.06
C ALA A 106 -11.46 -2.06 8.12
N GLU A 107 -11.36 -3.38 7.94
CA GLU A 107 -11.85 -4.35 8.90
C GLU A 107 -11.13 -4.23 10.26
N ILE A 108 -9.81 -4.12 10.23
CA ILE A 108 -9.03 -4.00 11.46
C ILE A 108 -9.40 -2.70 12.21
N MET A 109 -9.54 -1.61 11.47
CA MET A 109 -9.83 -0.30 12.05
C MET A 109 -11.31 -0.09 12.31
N ASP A 110 -12.18 -0.97 11.78
CA ASP A 110 -13.64 -0.88 11.90
C ASP A 110 -14.13 0.54 11.58
N CYS A 111 -13.73 1.06 10.41
CA CYS A 111 -13.94 2.45 10.10
C CYS A 111 -14.07 2.70 8.59
N GLU A 112 -15.04 3.56 8.22
CA GLU A 112 -15.26 3.99 6.85
C GLU A 112 -14.43 5.21 6.45
N LYS A 113 -13.60 5.74 7.35
CA LYS A 113 -12.84 6.98 7.11
C LYS A 113 -11.86 6.89 5.95
N LEU A 114 -11.46 5.68 5.56
CA LEU A 114 -10.53 5.48 4.45
C LEU A 114 -11.21 5.47 3.08
N ASP A 115 -12.53 5.42 3.03
CA ASP A 115 -13.27 5.33 1.76
C ASP A 115 -12.98 6.50 0.84
N SER A 116 -12.78 7.68 1.39
CA SER A 116 -12.48 8.88 0.61
C SER A 116 -11.08 8.84 -0.03
N PHE A 117 -10.17 8.02 0.50
CA PHE A 117 -8.82 7.88 -0.04
C PHE A 117 -8.75 6.90 -1.20
N PHE A 118 -9.53 5.84 -1.11
CA PHE A 118 -9.54 4.78 -2.11
C PHE A 118 -10.85 4.82 -2.88
N ASN A 119 -11.00 5.82 -3.69
CA ASN A 119 -12.14 5.94 -4.58
C ASN A 119 -12.04 4.89 -5.68
N ILE A 120 -12.18 3.66 -5.28
CA ILE A 120 -11.94 2.50 -6.12
C ILE A 120 -13.26 1.96 -6.62
#